data_32f18b5b30c7899a05196ff87376800d
#
_entry.id   32f18b5b30c7899a05196ff87376800d
#
_cell.length_a   1.000
_cell.length_b   1.000
_cell.length_c   1.000
_cell.angle_alpha   90.00
_cell.angle_beta   90.00
_cell.angle_gamma   90.00
#
_symmetry.space_group_name_H-M   'P 1'
#
loop_
_entity.id
_entity.type
_entity.pdbx_description
1 polymer ?
#
loop_
_entity_poly.entity_id
_entity_poly.type
_entity_poly.pdbx_seq_one_letter_code
_entity_poly.pdbx_strand_id
1 'polypeptide(L)'
;MTLWRQSKEVMRVDLLVEQRIGDAFRIVLPFAVVAMMIFSLAIPASFTDVGEVGTVVFWAVAVLYGMQVALRTSVRETEQRRDISMLLGLDPAARFIGRSMAAALLLVGFMAVLLVAMVLLFDPDLPSGWFGPSALAVFFAAAGLAMLATLAGEVASGLRNQSALASLIIAPLVIPIVVGASQAVESIARNDSILIWILLLITTDLALLVAGVGLSRPLEEASR
;
A
#
# COMPACT_ATOMS: atom_id res chain seq x y z
N MET A 1 21.65 -11.18 15.89
CA MET A 1 21.02 -11.52 14.58
C MET A 1 21.23 -10.35 13.63
N THR A 2 21.40 -10.58 12.30
CA THR A 2 21.49 -9.48 11.34
C THR A 2 20.11 -8.82 11.19
N LEU A 3 20.07 -7.50 10.96
CA LEU A 3 18.85 -6.70 10.79
C LEU A 3 17.89 -7.34 9.76
N TRP A 4 18.42 -7.82 8.64
CA TRP A 4 17.67 -8.49 7.58
C TRP A 4 16.95 -9.77 8.04
N ARG A 5 17.60 -10.55 8.90
CA ARG A 5 17.01 -11.78 9.44
C ARG A 5 15.87 -11.48 10.40
N GLN A 6 16.02 -10.45 11.23
CA GLN A 6 14.93 -9.96 12.09
C GLN A 6 13.75 -9.46 11.28
N SER A 7 13.98 -8.66 10.23
CA SER A 7 12.90 -8.16 9.35
C SER A 7 12.12 -9.27 8.68
N LYS A 8 12.80 -10.32 8.19
CA LYS A 8 12.13 -11.49 7.59
C LYS A 8 11.26 -12.25 8.58
N GLU A 9 11.70 -12.41 9.83
CA GLU A 9 10.89 -13.09 10.85
C GLU A 9 9.67 -12.25 11.23
N VAL A 10 9.80 -10.94 11.37
CA VAL A 10 8.66 -10.03 11.59
C VAL A 10 7.66 -10.15 10.44
N MET A 11 8.13 -10.05 9.20
CA MET A 11 7.28 -10.21 8.00
C MET A 11 6.53 -11.54 8.02
N ARG A 12 7.23 -12.65 8.30
CA ARG A 12 6.63 -13.98 8.33
C ARG A 12 5.54 -14.09 9.38
N VAL A 13 5.78 -13.56 10.58
CA VAL A 13 4.79 -13.59 11.67
C VAL A 13 3.55 -12.79 11.31
N ASP A 14 3.71 -11.59 10.75
CA ASP A 14 2.59 -10.73 10.36
C ASP A 14 1.75 -11.37 9.24
N LEU A 15 2.40 -11.98 8.24
CA LEU A 15 1.70 -12.71 7.18
C LEU A 15 0.94 -13.93 7.73
N LEU A 16 1.52 -14.70 8.66
CA LEU A 16 0.84 -15.83 9.29
C LEU A 16 -0.37 -15.39 10.11
N VAL A 17 -0.29 -14.26 10.80
CA VAL A 17 -1.41 -13.67 11.54
C VAL A 17 -2.52 -13.28 10.57
N GLU A 18 -2.18 -12.61 9.46
CA GLU A 18 -3.17 -12.22 8.46
C GLU A 18 -3.82 -13.43 7.78
N GLN A 19 -3.05 -14.50 7.47
CA GLN A 19 -3.62 -15.74 6.93
C GLN A 19 -4.66 -16.38 7.87
N ARG A 20 -4.45 -16.28 9.18
CA ARG A 20 -5.40 -16.85 10.17
C ARG A 20 -6.64 -15.98 10.35
N ILE A 21 -6.49 -14.67 10.38
CA ILE A 21 -7.59 -13.72 10.62
C ILE A 21 -8.28 -13.40 9.28
N GLY A 22 -7.51 -13.14 8.22
CA GLY A 22 -8.00 -12.99 6.85
C GLY A 22 -8.86 -11.76 6.58
N ASP A 23 -8.80 -10.73 7.43
CA ASP A 23 -9.68 -9.56 7.32
C ASP A 23 -9.44 -8.77 6.04
N ALA A 24 -8.19 -8.68 5.56
CA ALA A 24 -7.85 -7.96 4.34
C ALA A 24 -8.55 -8.57 3.12
N PHE A 25 -8.49 -9.90 2.98
CA PHE A 25 -9.04 -10.59 1.83
C PHE A 25 -10.50 -11.01 2.01
N ARG A 26 -10.94 -11.30 3.23
CA ARG A 26 -12.32 -11.75 3.48
C ARG A 26 -13.32 -10.62 3.62
N ILE A 27 -12.87 -9.45 4.09
CA ILE A 27 -13.75 -8.31 4.35
C ILE A 27 -13.47 -7.18 3.35
N VAL A 28 -12.23 -6.66 3.31
CA VAL A 28 -11.94 -5.45 2.53
C VAL A 28 -11.99 -5.71 1.03
N LEU A 29 -11.42 -6.83 0.55
CA LEU A 29 -11.38 -7.13 -0.87
C LEU A 29 -12.77 -7.28 -1.52
N PRO A 30 -13.75 -8.02 -0.97
CA PRO A 30 -15.09 -8.07 -1.53
C PRO A 30 -15.75 -6.70 -1.62
N PHE A 31 -15.60 -5.85 -0.59
CA PHE A 31 -16.14 -4.48 -0.63
C PHE A 31 -15.48 -3.64 -1.73
N ALA A 32 -14.17 -3.76 -1.92
CA ALA A 32 -13.46 -3.05 -2.97
C ALA A 32 -13.93 -3.50 -4.37
N VAL A 33 -14.11 -4.80 -4.58
CA VAL A 33 -14.66 -5.35 -5.84
C VAL A 33 -16.08 -4.87 -6.08
N VAL A 34 -16.95 -4.91 -5.05
CA VAL A 34 -18.32 -4.37 -5.15
C VAL A 34 -18.32 -2.88 -5.47
N ALA A 35 -17.41 -2.10 -4.86
CA ALA A 35 -17.28 -0.68 -5.21
C ALA A 35 -16.92 -0.49 -6.69
N MET A 36 -15.99 -1.27 -7.24
CA MET A 36 -15.66 -1.25 -8.68
C MET A 36 -16.87 -1.64 -9.55
N MET A 37 -17.63 -2.65 -9.15
CA MET A 37 -18.87 -3.03 -9.86
C MET A 37 -19.90 -1.90 -9.87
N ILE A 38 -20.11 -1.23 -8.74
CA ILE A 38 -21.03 -0.09 -8.65
C ILE A 38 -20.58 1.03 -9.59
N PHE A 39 -19.30 1.37 -9.61
CA PHE A 39 -18.78 2.37 -10.53
C PHE A 39 -18.96 1.96 -11.99
N SER A 40 -18.67 0.71 -12.33
CA SER A 40 -18.86 0.19 -13.70
C SER A 40 -20.33 0.29 -14.14
N LEU A 41 -21.28 -0.05 -13.27
CA LEU A 41 -22.72 0.05 -13.57
C LEU A 41 -23.24 1.50 -13.61
N ALA A 42 -22.56 2.42 -12.93
CA ALA A 42 -22.92 3.83 -12.88
C ALA A 42 -22.48 4.60 -14.14
N ILE A 43 -21.57 4.06 -14.94
CA ILE A 43 -21.10 4.70 -16.18
C ILE A 43 -22.19 4.49 -17.25
N PRO A 44 -22.69 5.59 -17.88
CA PRO A 44 -23.66 5.48 -18.95
C PRO A 44 -23.09 4.74 -20.16
N ALA A 45 -23.89 3.90 -20.81
CA ALA A 45 -23.48 3.16 -22.03
C ALA A 45 -23.09 4.07 -23.23
N SER A 46 -23.41 5.36 -23.14
CA SER A 46 -23.00 6.37 -24.13
C SER A 46 -21.61 6.94 -23.92
N PHE A 47 -20.90 6.52 -22.86
CA PHE A 47 -19.55 6.99 -22.57
C PHE A 47 -18.56 6.27 -23.49
N THR A 48 -17.77 7.02 -24.27
CA THR A 48 -16.89 6.47 -25.29
C THR A 48 -15.57 5.89 -24.73
N ASP A 49 -15.15 6.35 -23.54
CA ASP A 49 -13.83 6.01 -22.98
C ASP A 49 -13.97 5.29 -21.61
N VAL A 50 -14.74 4.21 -21.60
CA VAL A 50 -14.98 3.40 -20.38
C VAL A 50 -13.68 2.86 -19.79
N GLY A 51 -12.71 2.53 -20.63
CA GLY A 51 -11.41 2.02 -20.19
C GLY A 51 -10.57 3.03 -19.43
N GLU A 52 -10.55 4.32 -19.83
CA GLU A 52 -9.85 5.38 -19.10
C GLU A 52 -10.47 5.58 -17.72
N VAL A 53 -11.82 5.60 -17.65
CA VAL A 53 -12.52 5.69 -16.37
C VAL A 53 -12.22 4.49 -15.48
N GLY A 54 -12.10 3.28 -16.06
CA GLY A 54 -11.72 2.07 -15.34
C GLY A 54 -10.38 2.20 -14.63
N THR A 55 -9.38 2.80 -15.27
CA THR A 55 -8.06 3.06 -14.67
C THR A 55 -8.15 4.04 -13.50
N VAL A 56 -8.92 5.12 -13.63
CA VAL A 56 -9.13 6.10 -12.55
C VAL A 56 -9.85 5.46 -11.36
N VAL A 57 -10.90 4.69 -11.62
CA VAL A 57 -11.65 3.95 -10.59
C VAL A 57 -10.75 2.92 -9.89
N PHE A 58 -9.93 2.18 -10.65
CA PHE A 58 -8.96 1.25 -10.07
C PHE A 58 -8.06 1.94 -9.05
N TRP A 59 -7.42 3.06 -9.41
CA TRP A 59 -6.52 3.77 -8.49
C TRP A 59 -7.28 4.36 -7.29
N ALA A 60 -8.46 4.92 -7.49
CA ALA A 60 -9.28 5.44 -6.39
C ALA A 60 -9.64 4.34 -5.39
N VAL A 61 -10.12 3.20 -5.88
CA VAL A 61 -10.48 2.04 -5.04
C VAL A 61 -9.24 1.42 -4.40
N ALA A 62 -8.14 1.25 -5.18
CA ALA A 62 -6.89 0.69 -4.68
C ALA A 62 -6.29 1.52 -3.54
N VAL A 63 -6.33 2.85 -3.63
CA VAL A 63 -5.83 3.73 -2.56
C VAL A 63 -6.75 3.72 -1.35
N LEU A 64 -8.06 3.90 -1.54
CA LEU A 64 -9.03 3.96 -0.43
C LEU A 64 -9.04 2.66 0.38
N TYR A 65 -9.19 1.53 -0.29
CA TYR A 65 -9.27 0.23 0.38
C TYR A 65 -7.90 -0.36 0.68
N GLY A 66 -6.91 -0.14 -0.18
CA GLY A 66 -5.53 -0.55 0.06
C GLY A 66 -4.94 0.12 1.30
N MET A 67 -5.19 1.42 1.50
CA MET A 67 -4.78 2.12 2.72
C MET A 67 -5.46 1.52 3.97
N GLN A 68 -6.73 1.11 3.88
CA GLN A 68 -7.39 0.42 4.98
C GLN A 68 -6.76 -0.94 5.30
N VAL A 69 -6.38 -1.72 4.27
CA VAL A 69 -5.65 -2.98 4.44
C VAL A 69 -4.33 -2.73 5.16
N ALA A 70 -3.54 -1.78 4.67
CA ALA A 70 -2.22 -1.49 5.22
C ALA A 70 -2.28 -0.91 6.65
N LEU A 71 -3.23 -0.02 6.95
CA LEU A 71 -3.43 0.50 8.31
C LEU A 71 -3.88 -0.58 9.29
N ARG A 72 -4.75 -1.49 8.88
CA ARG A 72 -5.19 -2.60 9.75
C ARG A 72 -4.04 -3.50 10.15
N THR A 73 -3.12 -3.79 9.26
CA THR A 73 -1.91 -4.57 9.57
C THR A 73 -0.99 -3.82 10.55
N SER A 74 -0.90 -2.49 10.42
CA SER A 74 -0.05 -1.66 11.27
C SER A 74 -0.62 -1.40 12.68
N VAL A 75 -1.95 -1.21 12.80
CA VAL A 75 -2.62 -0.88 14.08
C VAL A 75 -2.82 -2.11 14.98
N ARG A 76 -2.70 -3.33 14.44
CA ARG A 76 -2.86 -4.58 15.22
C ARG A 76 -1.72 -4.85 16.21
N GLU A 77 -0.74 -3.98 16.33
CA GLU A 77 0.24 -4.07 17.39
C GLU A 77 -0.39 -3.68 18.73
N THR A 78 -0.81 -4.68 19.47
CA THR A 78 -1.18 -4.51 20.87
C THR A 78 0.05 -4.04 21.65
N GLU A 79 -0.12 -3.15 22.63
CA GLU A 79 0.96 -2.71 23.56
C GLU A 79 1.77 -3.91 24.05
N GLN A 80 1.10 -5.02 24.38
CA GLN A 80 1.73 -6.27 24.80
C GLN A 80 2.71 -6.87 23.75
N ARG A 81 2.40 -6.79 22.46
CA ARG A 81 3.30 -7.26 21.40
C ARG A 81 4.53 -6.37 21.25
N ARG A 82 4.35 -5.09 21.44
CA ARG A 82 5.42 -4.09 21.43
C ARG A 82 6.39 -4.36 22.59
N ASP A 83 5.86 -4.59 23.80
CA ASP A 83 6.66 -4.91 24.98
C ASP A 83 7.43 -6.21 24.82
N ILE A 84 6.81 -7.26 24.27
CA ILE A 84 7.48 -8.53 23.99
C ILE A 84 8.59 -8.33 22.94
N SER A 85 8.37 -7.53 21.90
CA SER A 85 9.38 -7.26 20.86
C SER A 85 10.58 -6.50 21.44
N MET A 86 10.37 -5.58 22.39
CA MET A 86 11.42 -4.89 23.12
C MET A 86 12.22 -5.85 24.02
N LEU A 87 11.54 -6.73 24.76
CA LEU A 87 12.17 -7.74 25.61
C LEU A 87 13.02 -8.73 24.80
N LEU A 88 12.63 -9.02 23.56
CA LEU A 88 13.39 -9.86 22.63
C LEU A 88 14.58 -9.15 21.98
N GLY A 89 14.77 -7.86 22.22
CA GLY A 89 15.87 -7.07 21.65
C GLY A 89 15.77 -6.90 20.12
N LEU A 90 14.54 -6.84 19.59
CA LEU A 90 14.32 -6.57 18.17
C LEU A 90 14.63 -5.10 17.86
N ASP A 91 15.44 -4.88 16.81
CA ASP A 91 15.76 -3.52 16.34
C ASP A 91 14.47 -2.86 15.78
N PRO A 92 14.13 -1.64 16.22
CA PRO A 92 12.96 -0.89 15.70
C PRO A 92 12.97 -0.76 14.16
N ALA A 93 14.13 -0.55 13.56
CA ALA A 93 14.28 -0.48 12.12
C ALA A 93 13.93 -1.82 11.43
N ALA A 94 14.35 -2.96 12.04
CA ALA A 94 13.99 -4.28 11.51
C ALA A 94 12.47 -4.54 11.59
N ARG A 95 11.83 -4.03 12.64
CA ARG A 95 10.38 -4.12 12.82
C ARG A 95 9.64 -3.30 11.75
N PHE A 96 10.04 -2.04 11.53
CA PHE A 96 9.48 -1.20 10.48
C PHE A 96 9.59 -1.86 9.10
N ILE A 97 10.80 -2.30 8.71
CA ILE A 97 11.04 -2.95 7.42
C ILE A 97 10.20 -4.23 7.27
N GLY A 98 10.20 -5.09 8.28
CA GLY A 98 9.46 -6.36 8.25
C GLY A 98 7.95 -6.17 8.08
N ARG A 99 7.37 -5.20 8.77
CA ARG A 99 5.95 -4.83 8.65
C ARG A 99 5.62 -4.22 7.31
N SER A 100 6.43 -3.28 6.84
CA SER A 100 6.25 -2.68 5.53
C SER A 100 6.31 -3.74 4.43
N MET A 101 7.21 -4.72 4.53
CA MET A 101 7.26 -5.84 3.58
C MET A 101 6.02 -6.74 3.65
N ALA A 102 5.52 -7.05 4.85
CA ALA A 102 4.29 -7.83 5.01
C ALA A 102 3.08 -7.09 4.41
N ALA A 103 2.92 -5.81 4.74
CA ALA A 103 1.86 -4.96 4.20
C ALA A 103 1.97 -4.81 2.67
N ALA A 104 3.18 -4.64 2.13
CA ALA A 104 3.41 -4.55 0.69
C ALA A 104 2.99 -5.83 -0.05
N LEU A 105 3.34 -7.00 0.47
CA LEU A 105 2.92 -8.28 -0.13
C LEU A 105 1.41 -8.45 -0.14
N LEU A 106 0.73 -8.07 0.94
CA LEU A 106 -0.73 -8.10 1.03
C LEU A 106 -1.36 -7.10 0.03
N LEU A 107 -0.80 -5.90 -0.08
CA LEU A 107 -1.28 -4.89 -1.02
C LEU A 107 -1.04 -5.29 -2.49
N VAL A 108 0.09 -5.90 -2.81
CA VAL A 108 0.34 -6.43 -4.17
C VAL A 108 -0.72 -7.48 -4.53
N GLY A 109 -0.99 -8.42 -3.63
CA GLY A 109 -2.05 -9.41 -3.84
C GLY A 109 -3.44 -8.79 -3.97
N PHE A 110 -3.75 -7.81 -3.11
CA PHE A 110 -5.01 -7.06 -3.16
C PHE A 110 -5.18 -6.30 -4.48
N MET A 111 -4.17 -5.52 -4.89
CA MET A 111 -4.19 -4.76 -6.14
C MET A 111 -4.19 -5.66 -7.38
N ALA A 112 -3.54 -6.82 -7.32
CA ALA A 112 -3.59 -7.78 -8.42
C ALA A 112 -5.02 -8.29 -8.68
N VAL A 113 -5.78 -8.57 -7.63
CA VAL A 113 -7.20 -8.96 -7.77
C VAL A 113 -8.04 -7.79 -8.31
N LEU A 114 -7.81 -6.57 -7.82
CA LEU A 114 -8.50 -5.38 -8.34
C LEU A 114 -8.15 -5.11 -9.80
N LEU A 115 -6.90 -5.34 -10.21
CA LEU A 115 -6.48 -5.20 -11.60
C LEU A 115 -7.23 -6.16 -12.53
N VAL A 116 -7.38 -7.42 -12.09
CA VAL A 116 -8.21 -8.40 -12.81
C VAL A 116 -9.66 -7.94 -12.87
N ALA A 117 -10.21 -7.45 -11.76
CA ALA A 117 -11.57 -6.93 -11.72
C ALA A 117 -11.73 -5.71 -12.66
N MET A 118 -10.75 -4.80 -12.71
CA MET A 118 -10.74 -3.66 -13.64
C MET A 118 -10.83 -4.12 -15.09
N VAL A 119 -9.97 -5.06 -15.49
CA VAL A 119 -9.98 -5.58 -16.86
C VAL A 119 -11.31 -6.24 -17.23
N LEU A 120 -11.90 -7.01 -16.31
CA LEU A 120 -13.17 -7.70 -16.56
C LEU A 120 -14.40 -6.76 -16.59
N LEU A 121 -14.37 -5.68 -15.82
CA LEU A 121 -15.53 -4.79 -15.66
C LEU A 121 -15.53 -3.62 -16.63
N PHE A 122 -14.35 -3.15 -17.04
CA PHE A 122 -14.21 -1.92 -17.83
C PHE A 122 -13.65 -2.18 -19.23
N ASP A 123 -13.18 -3.40 -19.52
CA ASP A 123 -12.62 -3.84 -20.80
C ASP A 123 -11.71 -2.79 -21.48
N PRO A 124 -10.63 -2.34 -20.78
CA PRO A 124 -9.78 -1.28 -21.30
C PRO A 124 -8.99 -1.76 -22.52
N ASP A 125 -8.86 -0.91 -23.55
CA ASP A 125 -8.01 -1.14 -24.71
C ASP A 125 -6.53 -1.08 -24.31
N LEU A 126 -5.97 -2.23 -23.89
CA LEU A 126 -4.60 -2.32 -23.42
C LEU A 126 -3.66 -2.81 -24.54
N PRO A 127 -2.53 -2.14 -24.78
CA PRO A 127 -1.57 -2.55 -25.77
C PRO A 127 -0.94 -3.91 -25.43
N SER A 128 -0.47 -4.65 -26.46
CA SER A 128 0.23 -5.91 -26.23
C SER A 128 1.46 -5.70 -25.34
N GLY A 129 1.59 -6.49 -24.26
CA GLY A 129 2.71 -6.37 -23.31
C GLY A 129 2.51 -5.40 -22.15
N TRP A 130 1.32 -4.83 -21.96
CA TRP A 130 0.99 -3.91 -20.86
C TRP A 130 1.21 -4.52 -19.45
N PHE A 131 1.09 -5.82 -19.33
CA PHE A 131 1.09 -6.52 -18.04
C PHE A 131 2.37 -6.30 -17.22
N GLY A 132 3.54 -6.44 -17.85
CA GLY A 132 4.83 -6.28 -17.17
C GLY A 132 5.03 -4.87 -16.59
N PRO A 133 4.93 -3.82 -17.40
CA PRO A 133 5.02 -2.44 -16.91
C PRO A 133 3.97 -2.07 -15.87
N SER A 134 2.71 -2.51 -16.04
CA SER A 134 1.65 -2.26 -15.05
C SER A 134 1.90 -3.00 -13.74
N ALA A 135 2.37 -4.24 -13.78
CA ALA A 135 2.75 -4.98 -12.59
C ALA A 135 3.88 -4.29 -11.82
N LEU A 136 4.84 -3.68 -12.52
CA LEU A 136 5.92 -2.90 -11.91
C LEU A 136 5.39 -1.64 -11.23
N ALA A 137 4.49 -0.89 -11.87
CA ALA A 137 3.85 0.29 -11.28
C ALA A 137 3.03 -0.06 -10.04
N VAL A 138 2.23 -1.13 -10.10
CA VAL A 138 1.45 -1.66 -8.97
C VAL A 138 2.37 -2.10 -7.83
N PHE A 139 3.48 -2.75 -8.13
CA PHE A 139 4.45 -3.19 -7.11
C PHE A 139 5.03 -2.02 -6.33
N PHE A 140 5.54 -0.98 -6.99
CA PHE A 140 6.08 0.20 -6.31
C PHE A 140 4.98 0.99 -5.60
N ALA A 141 3.82 1.16 -6.20
CA ALA A 141 2.69 1.81 -5.52
C ALA A 141 2.27 1.08 -4.24
N ALA A 142 2.20 -0.25 -4.28
CA ALA A 142 1.90 -1.06 -3.11
C ALA A 142 3.00 -0.94 -2.04
N ALA A 143 4.28 -0.92 -2.42
CA ALA A 143 5.41 -0.74 -1.51
C ALA A 143 5.37 0.64 -0.83
N GLY A 144 5.15 1.71 -1.59
CA GLY A 144 5.02 3.06 -1.07
C GLY A 144 3.85 3.22 -0.11
N LEU A 145 2.66 2.75 -0.49
CA LEU A 145 1.48 2.79 0.38
C LEU A 145 1.66 1.95 1.65
N ALA A 146 2.33 0.80 1.57
CA ALA A 146 2.62 -0.03 2.73
C ALA A 146 3.58 0.66 3.71
N MET A 147 4.66 1.26 3.21
CA MET A 147 5.62 2.01 4.04
C MET A 147 4.94 3.23 4.68
N LEU A 148 4.14 3.95 3.91
CA LEU A 148 3.40 5.11 4.41
C LEU A 148 2.40 4.73 5.50
N ALA A 149 1.63 3.65 5.30
CA ALA A 149 0.68 3.17 6.30
C ALA A 149 1.37 2.65 7.57
N THR A 150 2.52 1.98 7.43
CA THR A 150 3.32 1.51 8.57
C THR A 150 3.86 2.70 9.37
N LEU A 151 4.42 3.71 8.68
CA LEU A 151 4.89 4.94 9.31
C LEU A 151 3.76 5.67 10.04
N ALA A 152 2.61 5.78 9.39
CA ALA A 152 1.41 6.37 9.98
C ALA A 152 0.94 5.65 11.25
N GLY A 153 0.95 4.32 11.22
CA GLY A 153 0.61 3.49 12.36
C GLY A 153 1.57 3.68 13.53
N GLU A 154 2.87 3.78 13.27
CA GLU A 154 3.88 4.06 14.29
C GLU A 154 3.75 5.46 14.90
N VAL A 155 3.51 6.48 14.07
CA VAL A 155 3.26 7.85 14.55
C VAL A 155 1.98 7.91 15.36
N ALA A 156 0.89 7.28 14.90
CA ALA A 156 -0.39 7.27 15.61
C ALA A 156 -0.29 6.57 16.97
N SER A 157 0.49 5.51 17.08
CA SER A 157 0.70 4.78 18.35
C SER A 157 1.56 5.55 19.36
N GLY A 158 2.48 6.40 18.89
CA GLY A 158 3.34 7.22 19.75
C GLY A 158 2.63 8.47 20.29
N LEU A 159 1.58 8.92 19.64
CA LEU A 159 0.87 10.16 19.98
C LEU A 159 -0.55 9.85 20.47
N ARG A 160 -0.69 9.52 21.75
CA ARG A 160 -1.92 9.05 22.40
C ARG A 160 -3.17 9.95 22.23
N ASN A 161 -3.04 11.17 21.68
CA ASN A 161 -4.13 12.13 21.47
C ASN A 161 -4.14 12.84 20.11
N GLN A 162 -3.32 12.43 19.13
CA GLN A 162 -3.14 13.21 17.91
C GLN A 162 -3.28 12.38 16.60
N SER A 163 -4.25 11.45 16.55
CA SER A 163 -4.59 10.70 15.33
C SER A 163 -4.89 11.60 14.12
N ALA A 164 -5.39 12.82 14.37
CA ALA A 164 -5.62 13.82 13.33
C ALA A 164 -4.32 14.32 12.65
N LEU A 165 -3.22 14.43 13.41
CA LEU A 165 -1.93 14.84 12.83
C LEU A 165 -1.31 13.76 11.94
N ALA A 166 -1.48 12.49 12.29
CA ALA A 166 -1.03 11.39 11.43
C ALA A 166 -1.73 11.45 10.07
N SER A 167 -3.05 11.68 10.03
CA SER A 167 -3.81 11.81 8.78
C SER A 167 -3.37 13.02 7.97
N LEU A 168 -3.03 14.13 8.61
CA LEU A 168 -2.57 15.35 7.94
C LEU A 168 -1.21 15.16 7.25
N ILE A 169 -0.32 14.36 7.83
CA ILE A 169 1.00 14.06 7.26
C ILE A 169 0.88 13.04 6.12
N ILE A 170 -0.02 12.07 6.26
CA ILE A 170 -0.20 10.99 5.28
C ILE A 170 -0.77 11.51 3.96
N ALA A 171 -1.79 12.37 4.03
CA ALA A 171 -2.51 12.85 2.85
C ALA A 171 -1.59 13.43 1.75
N PRO A 172 -0.65 14.36 2.03
CA PRO A 172 0.26 14.86 1.00
C PRO A 172 1.26 13.83 0.49
N LEU A 173 1.63 12.82 1.31
CA LEU A 173 2.60 11.80 0.90
C LEU A 173 1.98 10.70 0.03
N VAL A 174 0.66 10.51 0.06
CA VAL A 174 -0.07 9.62 -0.86
C VAL A 174 -0.03 10.17 -2.28
N ILE A 175 -0.05 11.51 -2.46
CA ILE A 175 -0.16 12.16 -3.77
C ILE A 175 0.93 11.70 -4.75
N PRO A 176 2.24 11.77 -4.43
CA PRO A 176 3.28 11.37 -5.37
C PRO A 176 3.21 9.88 -5.75
N ILE A 177 2.75 9.01 -4.83
CA ILE A 177 2.58 7.58 -5.11
C ILE A 177 1.45 7.39 -6.12
N VAL A 178 0.29 8.02 -5.87
CA VAL A 178 -0.88 7.88 -6.74
C VAL A 178 -0.63 8.49 -8.11
N VAL A 179 -0.05 9.69 -8.16
CA VAL A 179 0.28 10.36 -9.42
C VAL A 179 1.31 9.55 -10.19
N GLY A 180 2.39 9.10 -9.56
CA GLY A 180 3.41 8.27 -10.22
C GLY A 180 2.83 6.98 -10.79
N ALA A 181 1.97 6.31 -10.02
CA ALA A 181 1.38 5.04 -10.43
C ALA A 181 0.31 5.21 -11.52
N SER A 182 -0.58 6.19 -11.39
CA SER A 182 -1.62 6.45 -12.40
C SER A 182 -1.00 6.91 -13.72
N GLN A 183 -0.02 7.81 -13.68
CA GLN A 183 0.67 8.31 -14.88
C GLN A 183 1.55 7.23 -15.53
N ALA A 184 2.12 6.29 -14.76
CA ALA A 184 2.81 5.15 -15.32
C ALA A 184 1.87 4.28 -16.17
N VAL A 185 0.65 3.98 -15.66
CA VAL A 185 -0.34 3.19 -16.41
C VAL A 185 -0.87 3.96 -17.63
N GLU A 186 -1.12 5.26 -17.50
CA GLU A 186 -1.54 6.11 -18.60
C GLU A 186 -0.47 6.20 -19.72
N SER A 187 0.81 6.28 -19.34
CA SER A 187 1.93 6.25 -20.30
C SER A 187 1.98 4.94 -21.06
N ILE A 188 1.66 3.79 -20.41
CA ILE A 188 1.56 2.50 -21.09
C ILE A 188 0.45 2.52 -22.14
N ALA A 189 -0.73 3.04 -21.82
CA ALA A 189 -1.85 3.13 -22.73
C ALA A 189 -1.52 4.00 -23.97
N ARG A 190 -0.72 5.06 -23.78
CA ARG A 190 -0.26 5.96 -24.85
C ARG A 190 0.99 5.48 -25.59
N ASN A 191 1.55 4.35 -25.20
CA ASN A 191 2.83 3.84 -25.75
C ASN A 191 4.02 4.78 -25.48
N ASP A 192 3.96 5.57 -24.41
CA ASP A 192 4.99 6.50 -23.96
C ASP A 192 5.97 5.85 -22.96
N SER A 193 7.09 6.54 -22.68
CA SER A 193 8.07 6.06 -21.72
C SER A 193 7.56 6.17 -20.26
N ILE A 194 7.51 5.03 -19.58
CA ILE A 194 7.13 4.95 -18.16
C ILE A 194 8.26 5.30 -17.19
N LEU A 195 9.49 5.50 -17.71
CA LEU A 195 10.71 5.56 -16.90
C LEU A 195 10.66 6.65 -15.84
N ILE A 196 10.17 7.84 -16.20
CA ILE A 196 10.11 8.99 -15.29
C ILE A 196 9.16 8.74 -14.11
N TRP A 197 8.05 8.06 -14.36
CA TRP A 197 7.06 7.74 -13.34
C TRP A 197 7.52 6.63 -12.41
N ILE A 198 8.19 5.62 -12.94
CA ILE A 198 8.82 4.58 -12.13
C ILE A 198 9.96 5.17 -11.27
N LEU A 199 10.77 6.08 -11.80
CA LEU A 199 11.78 6.79 -11.01
C LEU A 199 11.16 7.64 -9.91
N LEU A 200 10.02 8.30 -10.16
CA LEU A 200 9.28 9.04 -9.13
C LEU A 200 8.82 8.09 -8.02
N LEU A 201 8.26 6.94 -8.35
CA LEU A 201 7.84 5.93 -7.38
C LEU A 201 9.02 5.42 -6.55
N ILE A 202 10.11 5.01 -7.21
CA ILE A 202 11.32 4.53 -6.53
C ILE A 202 11.89 5.60 -5.58
N THR A 203 11.93 6.85 -6.02
CA THR A 203 12.47 7.96 -5.20
C THR A 203 11.58 8.21 -3.98
N THR A 204 10.26 8.16 -4.17
CA THR A 204 9.28 8.29 -3.08
C THR A 204 9.39 7.13 -2.09
N ASP A 205 9.49 5.90 -2.59
CA ASP A 205 9.63 4.70 -1.76
C ASP A 205 10.94 4.73 -0.96
N LEU A 206 12.04 5.15 -1.58
CA LEU A 206 13.33 5.29 -0.91
C LEU A 206 13.26 6.39 0.18
N ALA A 207 12.62 7.52 -0.11
CA ALA A 207 12.43 8.57 0.89
C ALA A 207 11.60 8.09 2.09
N LEU A 208 10.50 7.34 1.83
CA LEU A 208 9.68 6.75 2.88
C LEU A 208 10.43 5.70 3.70
N LEU A 209 11.25 4.87 3.04
CA LEU A 209 12.09 3.89 3.72
C LEU A 209 13.10 4.57 4.64
N VAL A 210 13.81 5.59 4.15
CA VAL A 210 14.79 6.35 4.95
C VAL A 210 14.10 7.07 6.12
N ALA A 211 12.96 7.70 5.87
CA ALA A 211 12.18 8.37 6.91
C ALA A 211 11.69 7.36 7.96
N GLY A 212 11.14 6.22 7.55
CA GLY A 212 10.61 5.20 8.45
C GLY A 212 11.71 4.58 9.32
N VAL A 213 12.85 4.20 8.73
CA VAL A 213 14.00 3.67 9.46
C VAL A 213 14.59 4.73 10.40
N GLY A 214 14.70 5.98 9.95
CA GLY A 214 15.25 7.08 10.74
C GLY A 214 14.37 7.46 11.94
N LEU A 215 13.04 7.43 11.75
CA LEU A 215 12.07 7.80 12.79
C LEU A 215 11.72 6.64 13.74
N SER A 216 12.01 5.39 13.38
CA SER A 216 11.61 4.23 14.18
C SER A 216 12.19 4.26 15.61
N ARG A 217 13.44 4.69 15.81
CA ARG A 217 14.08 4.80 17.13
C ARG A 217 13.56 5.98 17.95
N PRO A 218 13.52 7.23 17.46
CA PRO A 218 12.95 8.36 18.18
C PRO A 218 11.49 8.16 18.59
N LEU A 219 10.67 7.55 17.73
CA LEU A 219 9.27 7.25 18.05
C LEU A 219 9.12 6.21 19.16
N GLU A 220 10.03 5.23 19.23
CA GLU A 220 10.04 4.25 20.32
C GLU A 220 10.45 4.90 21.65
N GLU A 221 11.44 5.78 21.65
CA GLU A 221 11.87 6.53 22.84
C GLU A 221 10.78 7.48 23.36
N ALA A 222 10.07 8.15 22.45
CA ALA A 222 8.99 9.08 22.81
C ALA A 222 7.73 8.38 23.37
N SER A 223 7.59 7.08 23.16
CA SER A 223 6.45 6.29 23.63
C SER A 223 6.67 5.61 24.99
N ARG A 224 7.87 5.75 25.56
CA ARG A 224 8.23 5.30 26.92
C ARG A 224 7.85 6.34 27.97
#